data_ef772d2674d48f256c17ebeffd77539f
#
_entry.id   ef772d2674d48f256c17ebeffd77539f
#
_cell.length_a   1.000
_cell.length_b   1.000
_cell.length_c   1.000
_cell.angle_alpha   90.00
_cell.angle_beta   90.00
_cell.angle_gamma   90.00
#
_symmetry.space_group_name_H-M   'P 1'
#
loop_
_entity.id
_entity.type
_entity.pdbx_description
1 polymer ?
#
loop_
_entity_poly.entity_id
_entity_poly.type
_entity_poly.pdbx_seq_one_letter_code
_entity_poly.pdbx_strand_id
1 'polypeptide(L)'
;DQSIINYLDIADTVEKTDDFQTKISIQLEELEGKFADFEEFITQIIEKREEVYNAFEARKNAITEKRNKRSLALENAADRILKGVDKRALNLGSATEINGYFASDLMVNKLRDIIQQLKDLDDSGRAEEIETKLKVAREDALRKLKDKLELYEDGDKVIKFGKHKFGVNKQNLDLTIVYRNNELQYHLTGTDFYEEVTNS
;
A
#
# COMPACT_ATOMS: atom_id res chain seq x y z
N ASP A 1 -2.34 -29.76 -32.75
CA ASP A 1 -2.81 -28.36 -32.67
C ASP A 1 -3.90 -28.20 -31.59
N GLN A 2 -4.97 -28.99 -31.61
CA GLN A 2 -6.07 -28.86 -30.66
C GLN A 2 -5.62 -29.04 -29.19
N SER A 3 -4.72 -30.00 -28.93
CA SER A 3 -4.17 -30.22 -27.56
C SER A 3 -3.40 -29.02 -27.04
N ILE A 4 -2.64 -28.34 -27.89
CA ILE A 4 -1.88 -27.12 -27.53
C ILE A 4 -2.84 -26.01 -27.14
N ILE A 5 -3.88 -25.78 -27.94
CA ILE A 5 -4.92 -24.76 -27.67
C ILE A 5 -5.59 -25.06 -26.33
N ASN A 6 -6.03 -26.30 -26.12
CA ASN A 6 -6.67 -26.71 -24.88
C ASN A 6 -5.78 -26.52 -23.66
N TYR A 7 -4.48 -26.85 -23.74
CA TYR A 7 -3.54 -26.66 -22.65
C TYR A 7 -3.27 -25.18 -22.37
N LEU A 8 -3.18 -24.34 -23.40
CA LEU A 8 -3.01 -22.89 -23.23
C LEU A 8 -4.24 -22.26 -22.57
N ASP A 9 -5.45 -22.73 -22.90
CA ASP A 9 -6.69 -22.19 -22.33
C ASP A 9 -6.84 -22.51 -20.84
N ILE A 10 -6.47 -23.72 -20.43
CA ILE A 10 -6.57 -24.16 -19.03
C ILE A 10 -5.36 -23.83 -18.17
N ALA A 11 -4.25 -23.38 -18.77
CA ALA A 11 -3.06 -22.94 -18.05
C ALA A 11 -3.32 -21.60 -17.37
N ASP A 12 -3.64 -21.60 -16.10
CA ASP A 12 -3.96 -20.44 -15.26
C ASP A 12 -2.80 -20.03 -14.31
N THR A 13 -1.78 -20.90 -14.16
CA THR A 13 -0.55 -20.62 -13.41
C THR A 13 0.69 -20.91 -14.24
N VAL A 14 1.84 -20.36 -13.81
CA VAL A 14 3.14 -20.58 -14.46
C VAL A 14 3.52 -22.07 -14.39
N GLU A 15 3.33 -22.72 -13.25
CA GLU A 15 3.64 -24.13 -13.02
C GLU A 15 2.84 -25.04 -13.97
N LYS A 16 1.53 -24.81 -14.10
CA LYS A 16 0.68 -25.56 -15.05
C LYS A 16 1.13 -25.33 -16.49
N THR A 17 1.55 -24.11 -16.81
CA THR A 17 2.06 -23.78 -18.15
C THR A 17 3.33 -24.58 -18.44
N ASP A 18 4.27 -24.66 -17.49
CA ASP A 18 5.49 -25.46 -17.62
C ASP A 18 5.20 -26.95 -17.73
N ASP A 19 4.27 -27.47 -16.91
CA ASP A 19 3.83 -28.88 -16.98
C ASP A 19 3.24 -29.25 -18.34
N PHE A 20 2.39 -28.39 -18.88
CA PHE A 20 1.78 -28.64 -20.19
C PHE A 20 2.79 -28.49 -21.33
N GLN A 21 3.68 -27.52 -21.25
CA GLN A 21 4.79 -27.37 -22.20
C GLN A 21 5.66 -28.62 -22.22
N THR A 22 6.01 -29.15 -21.05
CA THR A 22 6.79 -30.39 -20.93
C THR A 22 6.06 -31.60 -21.56
N LYS A 23 4.76 -31.73 -21.31
CA LYS A 23 3.96 -32.82 -21.92
C LYS A 23 3.95 -32.77 -23.45
N ILE A 24 3.80 -31.56 -24.00
CA ILE A 24 3.81 -31.40 -25.47
C ILE A 24 5.22 -31.65 -26.02
N SER A 25 6.28 -31.21 -25.33
CA SER A 25 7.67 -31.46 -25.75
C SER A 25 7.97 -32.96 -25.84
N ILE A 26 7.55 -33.75 -24.85
CA ILE A 26 7.69 -35.21 -24.87
C ILE A 26 6.96 -35.83 -26.08
N GLN A 27 5.72 -35.39 -26.37
CA GLN A 27 4.97 -35.88 -27.53
C GLN A 27 5.66 -35.54 -28.85
N LEU A 28 6.28 -34.35 -28.98
CA LEU A 28 7.04 -33.97 -30.16
C LEU A 28 8.32 -34.80 -30.32
N GLU A 29 9.02 -35.11 -29.21
CA GLU A 29 10.20 -35.98 -29.20
C GLU A 29 9.83 -37.40 -29.65
N GLU A 30 8.69 -37.97 -29.18
CA GLU A 30 8.21 -39.27 -29.62
C GLU A 30 7.88 -39.27 -31.10
N LEU A 31 7.28 -38.18 -31.64
CA LEU A 31 7.00 -38.06 -33.08
C LEU A 31 8.29 -37.97 -33.89
N GLU A 32 9.27 -37.17 -33.43
CA GLU A 32 10.59 -37.05 -34.06
C GLU A 32 11.28 -38.40 -34.16
N GLY A 33 11.26 -39.20 -33.08
CA GLY A 33 11.81 -40.56 -33.09
C GLY A 33 11.08 -41.52 -34.07
N LYS A 34 9.75 -41.42 -34.20
CA LYS A 34 8.97 -42.23 -35.12
C LYS A 34 9.16 -41.89 -36.59
N PHE A 35 9.47 -40.67 -36.89
CA PHE A 35 9.62 -40.16 -38.27
C PHE A 35 11.06 -39.74 -38.61
N ALA A 36 12.06 -40.25 -37.87
CA ALA A 36 13.45 -39.92 -38.00
C ALA A 36 14.00 -40.13 -39.42
N ASP A 37 13.47 -41.08 -40.18
CA ASP A 37 13.89 -41.39 -41.54
C ASP A 37 13.25 -40.44 -42.61
N PHE A 38 12.39 -39.52 -42.20
CA PHE A 38 11.62 -38.65 -43.09
C PHE A 38 11.99 -37.18 -42.85
N GLU A 39 12.94 -36.63 -43.61
CA GLU A 39 13.50 -35.29 -43.42
C GLU A 39 12.43 -34.19 -43.43
N GLU A 40 11.40 -34.31 -44.29
CA GLU A 40 10.30 -33.36 -44.41
C GLU A 40 9.48 -33.24 -43.10
N PHE A 41 9.20 -34.42 -42.45
CA PHE A 41 8.47 -34.43 -41.18
C PHE A 41 9.32 -33.90 -40.04
N ILE A 42 10.63 -34.17 -40.02
CA ILE A 42 11.53 -33.64 -39.01
C ILE A 42 11.54 -32.11 -39.04
N THR A 43 11.61 -31.51 -40.24
CA THR A 43 11.54 -30.06 -40.39
C THR A 43 10.24 -29.48 -39.81
N GLN A 44 9.10 -30.07 -40.11
CA GLN A 44 7.80 -29.63 -39.59
C GLN A 44 7.69 -29.82 -38.06
N ILE A 45 8.29 -30.84 -37.48
CA ILE A 45 8.31 -31.05 -36.03
C ILE A 45 9.17 -30.00 -35.34
N ILE A 46 10.32 -29.60 -35.93
CA ILE A 46 11.17 -28.54 -35.39
C ILE A 46 10.45 -27.20 -35.40
N GLU A 47 9.82 -26.84 -36.53
CA GLU A 47 9.01 -25.61 -36.64
C GLU A 47 7.88 -25.60 -35.60
N LYS A 48 7.20 -26.75 -35.44
CA LYS A 48 6.13 -26.88 -34.44
C LYS A 48 6.61 -26.77 -33.00
N ARG A 49 7.81 -27.28 -32.71
CA ARG A 49 8.43 -27.15 -31.39
C ARG A 49 8.69 -25.68 -31.03
N GLU A 50 9.19 -24.91 -31.99
CA GLU A 50 9.41 -23.47 -31.81
C GLU A 50 8.10 -22.70 -31.61
N GLU A 51 7.07 -23.00 -32.41
CA GLU A 51 5.74 -22.42 -32.28
C GLU A 51 5.15 -22.70 -30.88
N VAL A 52 5.23 -23.94 -30.42
CA VAL A 52 4.78 -24.36 -29.08
C VAL A 52 5.53 -23.61 -28.00
N TYR A 53 6.83 -23.59 -28.06
CA TYR A 53 7.67 -22.88 -27.09
C TYR A 53 7.25 -21.41 -26.98
N ASN A 54 7.15 -20.72 -28.11
CA ASN A 54 6.77 -19.31 -28.15
C ASN A 54 5.35 -19.06 -27.60
N ALA A 55 4.40 -19.93 -27.89
CA ALA A 55 3.02 -19.84 -27.41
C ALA A 55 2.94 -20.00 -25.87
N PHE A 56 3.66 -20.99 -25.31
CA PHE A 56 3.69 -21.20 -23.86
C PHE A 56 4.46 -20.09 -23.12
N GLU A 57 5.56 -19.58 -23.67
CA GLU A 57 6.27 -18.43 -23.11
C GLU A 57 5.38 -17.15 -23.13
N ALA A 58 4.67 -16.91 -24.20
CA ALA A 58 3.70 -15.80 -24.27
C ALA A 58 2.62 -15.94 -23.18
N ARG A 59 2.12 -17.15 -22.97
CA ARG A 59 1.13 -17.43 -21.89
C ARG A 59 1.70 -17.18 -20.50
N LYS A 60 2.91 -17.67 -20.21
CA LYS A 60 3.60 -17.40 -18.93
C LYS A 60 3.76 -15.91 -18.67
N ASN A 61 4.22 -15.19 -19.67
CA ASN A 61 4.39 -13.75 -19.58
C ASN A 61 3.06 -13.03 -19.30
N ALA A 62 1.97 -13.41 -19.98
CA ALA A 62 0.65 -12.85 -19.75
C ALA A 62 0.13 -13.12 -18.32
N ILE A 63 0.32 -14.34 -17.79
CA ILE A 63 -0.05 -14.69 -16.42
C ILE A 63 0.75 -13.86 -15.41
N THR A 64 2.07 -13.77 -15.60
CA THR A 64 2.97 -13.02 -14.72
C THR A 64 2.66 -11.53 -14.74
N GLU A 65 2.40 -10.96 -15.93
CA GLU A 65 2.03 -9.56 -16.07
C GLU A 65 0.70 -9.25 -15.37
N LYS A 66 -0.31 -10.10 -15.54
CA LYS A 66 -1.61 -9.97 -14.86
C LYS A 66 -1.45 -10.01 -13.34
N ARG A 67 -0.63 -10.95 -12.83
CA ARG A 67 -0.31 -11.06 -11.41
C ARG A 67 0.37 -9.79 -10.90
N ASN A 68 1.41 -9.32 -11.58
CA ASN A 68 2.15 -8.13 -11.19
C ASN A 68 1.27 -6.87 -11.19
N LYS A 69 0.41 -6.69 -12.19
CA LYS A 69 -0.56 -5.59 -12.23
C LYS A 69 -1.53 -5.64 -11.04
N ARG A 70 -1.98 -6.84 -10.66
CA ARG A 70 -2.86 -7.03 -9.49
C ARG A 70 -2.13 -6.70 -8.19
N SER A 71 -0.91 -7.20 -8.00
CA SER A 71 -0.08 -6.91 -6.82
C SER A 71 0.18 -5.42 -6.67
N LEU A 72 0.55 -4.73 -7.76
CA LEU A 72 0.77 -3.29 -7.74
C LEU A 72 -0.49 -2.50 -7.39
N ALA A 73 -1.66 -2.92 -7.88
CA ALA A 73 -2.93 -2.29 -7.53
C ALA A 73 -3.26 -2.45 -6.03
N LEU A 74 -2.98 -3.62 -5.46
CA LEU A 74 -3.15 -3.91 -4.03
C LEU A 74 -2.19 -3.09 -3.17
N GLU A 75 -0.92 -3.00 -3.55
CA GLU A 75 0.08 -2.17 -2.89
C GLU A 75 -0.34 -0.68 -2.86
N ASN A 76 -0.72 -0.13 -4.01
CA ASN A 76 -1.20 1.25 -4.09
C ASN A 76 -2.47 1.50 -3.25
N ALA A 77 -3.35 0.50 -3.13
CA ALA A 77 -4.52 0.59 -2.26
C ALA A 77 -4.10 0.57 -0.78
N ALA A 78 -3.16 -0.31 -0.39
CA ALA A 78 -2.63 -0.38 0.95
C ALA A 78 -1.95 0.93 1.38
N ASP A 79 -1.12 1.53 0.54
CA ASP A 79 -0.43 2.79 0.84
C ASP A 79 -1.42 3.94 1.08
N ARG A 80 -2.53 3.98 0.35
CA ARG A 80 -3.60 4.98 0.60
C ARG A 80 -4.29 4.75 1.94
N ILE A 81 -4.56 3.49 2.28
CA ILE A 81 -5.19 3.13 3.55
C ILE A 81 -4.23 3.41 4.70
N LEU A 82 -2.94 3.05 4.58
CA LEU A 82 -1.91 3.31 5.59
C LEU A 82 -1.81 4.79 5.95
N LYS A 83 -1.81 5.69 4.96
CA LYS A 83 -1.84 7.14 5.22
C LYS A 83 -3.04 7.57 6.06
N GLY A 84 -4.21 6.96 5.85
CA GLY A 84 -5.40 7.20 6.66
C GLY A 84 -5.28 6.63 8.07
N VAL A 85 -4.73 5.42 8.20
CA VAL A 85 -4.46 4.75 9.48
C VAL A 85 -3.50 5.57 10.32
N ASP A 86 -2.37 6.00 9.76
CA ASP A 86 -1.37 6.83 10.44
C ASP A 86 -1.99 8.13 10.98
N LYS A 87 -2.70 8.84 10.11
CA LYS A 87 -3.32 10.11 10.50
C LYS A 87 -4.34 9.93 11.63
N ARG A 88 -5.11 8.85 11.61
CA ARG A 88 -6.10 8.56 12.64
C ARG A 88 -5.45 8.11 13.94
N ALA A 89 -4.44 7.24 13.88
CA ALA A 89 -3.72 6.73 15.03
C ALA A 89 -3.06 7.85 15.85
N LEU A 90 -2.52 8.88 15.19
CA LEU A 90 -1.90 10.04 15.82
C LEU A 90 -2.87 10.94 16.59
N ASN A 91 -4.17 10.84 16.32
CA ASN A 91 -5.22 11.62 16.99
C ASN A 91 -5.84 10.89 18.19
N LEU A 92 -5.43 9.65 18.46
CA LEU A 92 -5.93 8.88 19.60
C LEU A 92 -5.24 9.34 20.89
N GLY A 93 -6.01 9.39 21.96
CA GLY A 93 -5.60 10.00 23.23
C GLY A 93 -4.97 9.05 24.25
N SER A 94 -5.05 7.73 24.02
CA SER A 94 -4.53 6.73 24.95
C SER A 94 -3.93 5.52 24.27
N ALA A 95 -3.00 4.84 24.95
CA ALA A 95 -2.41 3.60 24.45
C ALA A 95 -3.45 2.49 24.26
N THR A 96 -4.49 2.47 25.10
CA THR A 96 -5.61 1.52 24.97
C THR A 96 -6.40 1.76 23.70
N GLU A 97 -6.71 3.02 23.37
CA GLU A 97 -7.38 3.38 22.11
C GLU A 97 -6.54 3.03 20.89
N ILE A 98 -5.22 3.33 20.91
CA ILE A 98 -4.31 2.97 19.82
C ILE A 98 -4.29 1.45 19.63
N ASN A 99 -4.11 0.69 20.69
CA ASN A 99 -4.08 -0.77 20.62
C ASN A 99 -5.42 -1.34 20.12
N GLY A 100 -6.55 -0.82 20.61
CA GLY A 100 -7.89 -1.20 20.16
C GLY A 100 -8.11 -0.87 18.67
N TYR A 101 -7.67 0.30 18.23
CA TYR A 101 -7.73 0.71 16.83
C TYR A 101 -6.97 -0.27 15.91
N PHE A 102 -5.71 -0.55 16.23
CA PHE A 102 -4.91 -1.50 15.43
C PHE A 102 -5.38 -2.95 15.57
N ALA A 103 -6.15 -3.30 16.60
CA ALA A 103 -6.70 -4.64 16.75
C ALA A 103 -7.94 -4.89 15.89
N SER A 104 -8.87 -3.93 15.78
CA SER A 104 -10.23 -4.19 15.30
C SER A 104 -10.79 -3.18 14.29
N ASP A 105 -10.08 -2.09 13.98
CA ASP A 105 -10.58 -1.10 13.03
C ASP A 105 -10.73 -1.67 11.61
N LEU A 106 -11.78 -1.25 10.91
CA LEU A 106 -12.09 -1.73 9.55
C LEU A 106 -10.99 -1.42 8.53
N MET A 107 -10.32 -0.27 8.65
CA MET A 107 -9.22 0.10 7.75
C MET A 107 -7.99 -0.79 7.98
N VAL A 108 -7.69 -1.09 9.25
CA VAL A 108 -6.61 -2.02 9.61
C VAL A 108 -6.93 -3.43 9.14
N ASN A 109 -8.17 -3.89 9.31
CA ASN A 109 -8.60 -5.20 8.81
C ASN A 109 -8.51 -5.26 7.27
N LYS A 110 -8.87 -4.17 6.58
CA LYS A 110 -8.71 -4.09 5.11
C LYS A 110 -7.25 -4.22 4.67
N LEU A 111 -6.29 -3.68 5.44
CA LEU A 111 -4.86 -3.89 5.18
C LEU A 111 -4.47 -5.36 5.36
N ARG A 112 -4.99 -6.03 6.40
CA ARG A 112 -4.74 -7.48 6.58
C ARG A 112 -5.29 -8.31 5.44
N ASP A 113 -6.49 -7.96 4.93
CA ASP A 113 -7.06 -8.61 3.76
C ASP A 113 -6.18 -8.41 2.51
N ILE A 114 -5.62 -7.20 2.32
CA ILE A 114 -4.69 -6.92 1.22
C ILE A 114 -3.40 -7.73 1.38
N ILE A 115 -2.83 -7.81 2.57
CA ILE A 115 -1.65 -8.62 2.88
C ILE A 115 -1.91 -10.09 2.50
N GLN A 116 -3.08 -10.63 2.89
CA GLN A 116 -3.44 -12.00 2.54
C GLN A 116 -3.59 -12.19 1.02
N GLN A 117 -4.26 -11.26 0.32
CA GLN A 117 -4.38 -11.31 -1.14
C GLN A 117 -3.03 -11.26 -1.86
N LEU A 118 -2.05 -10.51 -1.34
CA LEU A 118 -0.69 -10.49 -1.88
C LEU A 118 0.03 -11.82 -1.66
N LYS A 119 -0.13 -12.43 -0.48
CA LYS A 119 0.39 -13.78 -0.20
C LYS A 119 -0.22 -14.82 -1.14
N ASP A 120 -1.52 -14.75 -1.41
CA ASP A 120 -2.24 -15.63 -2.35
C ASP A 120 -1.79 -15.44 -3.81
N LEU A 121 -1.18 -14.30 -4.13
CA LEU A 121 -0.56 -14.00 -5.42
C LEU A 121 0.94 -14.35 -5.47
N ASP A 122 1.47 -15.06 -4.48
CA ASP A 122 2.90 -15.35 -4.31
C ASP A 122 3.80 -14.11 -4.27
N ASP A 123 3.26 -12.99 -3.80
CA ASP A 123 3.99 -11.73 -3.63
C ASP A 123 4.26 -11.44 -2.15
N SER A 124 5.00 -12.35 -1.52
CA SER A 124 5.36 -12.25 -0.10
C SER A 124 6.17 -11.00 0.23
N GLY A 125 6.99 -10.53 -0.70
CA GLY A 125 7.81 -9.33 -0.49
C GLY A 125 6.96 -8.08 -0.23
N ARG A 126 5.97 -7.80 -1.08
CA ARG A 126 5.03 -6.68 -0.87
C ARG A 126 4.13 -6.92 0.35
N ALA A 127 3.73 -8.15 0.61
CA ALA A 127 2.94 -8.47 1.79
C ALA A 127 3.68 -8.14 3.08
N GLU A 128 4.94 -8.54 3.21
CA GLU A 128 5.81 -8.28 4.36
C GLU A 128 6.13 -6.79 4.52
N GLU A 129 6.29 -6.07 3.43
CA GLU A 129 6.51 -4.62 3.46
C GLU A 129 5.30 -3.89 4.07
N ILE A 130 4.07 -4.22 3.64
CA ILE A 130 2.85 -3.62 4.18
C ILE A 130 2.66 -4.02 5.65
N GLU A 131 2.93 -5.26 6.02
CA GLU A 131 2.86 -5.74 7.40
C GLU A 131 3.84 -4.99 8.32
N THR A 132 5.06 -4.76 7.82
CA THR A 132 6.08 -3.97 8.52
C THR A 132 5.65 -2.51 8.66
N LYS A 133 5.15 -1.87 7.60
CA LYS A 133 4.63 -0.50 7.65
C LYS A 133 3.50 -0.37 8.68
N LEU A 134 2.59 -1.34 8.74
CA LEU A 134 1.49 -1.35 9.71
C LEU A 134 1.99 -1.47 11.15
N LYS A 135 2.99 -2.30 11.40
CA LYS A 135 3.64 -2.44 12.71
C LYS A 135 4.33 -1.14 13.13
N VAL A 136 5.12 -0.55 12.22
CA VAL A 136 5.82 0.72 12.46
C VAL A 136 4.82 1.85 12.75
N ALA A 137 3.71 1.93 12.01
CA ALA A 137 2.65 2.91 12.25
C ALA A 137 2.10 2.86 13.68
N ARG A 138 1.87 1.64 14.21
CA ARG A 138 1.44 1.44 15.59
C ARG A 138 2.50 1.88 16.60
N GLU A 139 3.75 1.47 16.40
CA GLU A 139 4.87 1.80 17.30
C GLU A 139 5.11 3.31 17.32
N ASP A 140 5.04 3.98 16.17
CA ASP A 140 5.18 5.43 16.05
C ASP A 140 4.05 6.19 16.72
N ALA A 141 2.81 5.72 16.60
CA ALA A 141 1.68 6.33 17.30
C ALA A 141 1.83 6.24 18.82
N LEU A 142 2.25 5.09 19.33
CA LEU A 142 2.50 4.90 20.77
C LEU A 142 3.67 5.75 21.26
N ARG A 143 4.76 5.86 20.50
CA ARG A 143 5.90 6.70 20.82
C ARG A 143 5.51 8.17 20.87
N LYS A 144 4.83 8.68 19.85
CA LYS A 144 4.39 10.08 19.80
C LYS A 144 3.39 10.42 20.92
N LEU A 145 2.51 9.47 21.28
CA LEU A 145 1.63 9.64 22.44
C LEU A 145 2.45 9.77 23.74
N LYS A 146 3.46 8.92 23.93
CA LYS A 146 4.34 8.97 25.09
C LYS A 146 5.09 10.31 25.15
N ASP A 147 5.70 10.73 24.04
CA ASP A 147 6.41 12.00 23.93
C ASP A 147 5.48 13.19 24.27
N LYS A 148 4.23 13.14 23.76
CA LYS A 148 3.21 14.14 24.08
C LYS A 148 2.88 14.16 25.57
N LEU A 149 2.67 13.02 26.21
CA LEU A 149 2.38 12.93 27.64
C LEU A 149 3.56 13.36 28.52
N GLU A 150 4.80 13.18 28.06
CA GLU A 150 5.99 13.65 28.77
C GLU A 150 6.18 15.17 28.67
N LEU A 151 5.79 15.77 27.53
CA LEU A 151 5.90 17.20 27.27
C LEU A 151 4.77 18.03 27.88
N TYR A 152 3.55 17.48 27.90
CA TYR A 152 2.36 18.19 28.34
C TYR A 152 1.87 17.69 29.70
N GLU A 153 1.59 18.61 30.60
CA GLU A 153 0.94 18.37 31.86
C GLU A 153 -0.45 19.05 31.84
N ASP A 154 -1.46 18.46 32.48
CA ASP A 154 -2.82 19.03 32.58
C ASP A 154 -3.52 19.23 31.20
N GLY A 155 -3.51 18.15 30.38
CA GLY A 155 -4.33 18.10 29.16
C GLY A 155 -3.99 19.11 28.09
N ASP A 156 -2.74 19.26 27.70
CA ASP A 156 -2.20 20.20 26.71
C ASP A 156 -2.19 21.68 27.15
N LYS A 157 -2.49 22.00 28.41
CA LYS A 157 -2.51 23.38 28.89
C LYS A 157 -1.15 23.84 29.42
N VAL A 158 -0.28 22.93 29.81
CA VAL A 158 1.04 23.22 30.39
C VAL A 158 2.10 22.41 29.67
N ILE A 159 3.12 23.11 29.14
CA ILE A 159 4.34 22.50 28.60
C ILE A 159 5.37 22.42 29.72
N LYS A 160 5.93 21.23 29.96
CA LYS A 160 7.01 20.97 30.88
C LYS A 160 8.34 20.92 30.14
N PHE A 161 9.24 21.84 30.46
CA PHE A 161 10.59 21.85 29.91
C PHE A 161 11.61 21.75 31.06
N GLY A 162 12.09 20.55 31.32
CA GLY A 162 12.94 20.27 32.48
C GLY A 162 12.22 20.55 33.80
N LYS A 163 12.71 21.52 34.58
CA LYS A 163 12.10 21.95 35.84
C LYS A 163 11.06 23.08 35.68
N HIS A 164 10.91 23.63 34.47
CA HIS A 164 10.05 24.76 34.20
C HIS A 164 8.73 24.32 33.55
N LYS A 165 7.65 24.98 33.97
CA LYS A 165 6.30 24.76 33.44
C LYS A 165 5.83 26.06 32.75
N PHE A 166 5.35 25.93 31.52
CA PHE A 166 4.85 27.03 30.70
C PHE A 166 3.38 26.79 30.38
N GLY A 167 2.53 27.74 30.72
CA GLY A 167 1.14 27.73 30.29
C GLY A 167 1.03 27.91 28.76
N VAL A 168 0.28 27.06 28.10
CA VAL A 168 -0.02 27.19 26.67
C VAL A 168 -1.23 28.11 26.51
N ASN A 169 -1.04 29.24 25.87
CA ASN A 169 -2.17 30.11 25.52
C ASN A 169 -2.88 29.52 24.29
N LYS A 170 -4.07 28.94 24.53
CA LYS A 170 -4.93 28.37 23.48
C LYS A 170 -6.13 29.29 23.16
N GLN A 171 -6.04 30.59 23.45
CA GLN A 171 -7.10 31.50 23.03
C GLN A 171 -7.20 31.51 21.51
N ASN A 172 -8.43 31.38 21.01
CA ASN A 172 -8.69 31.62 19.59
C ASN A 172 -8.37 33.08 19.32
N LEU A 173 -7.42 33.33 18.42
CA LEU A 173 -7.09 34.64 17.95
C LEU A 173 -8.06 34.98 16.81
N ASP A 174 -9.01 35.86 17.08
CA ASP A 174 -9.93 36.39 16.08
C ASP A 174 -9.57 37.83 15.74
N LEU A 175 -9.60 38.18 14.47
CA LEU A 175 -9.42 39.54 14.02
C LEU A 175 -10.77 40.24 14.03
N THR A 176 -10.91 41.26 14.88
CA THR A 176 -12.11 42.07 14.98
C THR A 176 -11.80 43.54 14.62
N ILE A 177 -12.82 44.29 14.22
CA ILE A 177 -12.69 45.71 14.01
C ILE A 177 -13.31 46.41 15.23
N VAL A 178 -12.53 47.25 15.87
CA VAL A 178 -12.96 48.02 17.05
C VAL A 178 -12.79 49.51 16.77
N TYR A 179 -13.65 50.33 17.39
CA TYR A 179 -13.51 51.78 17.35
C TYR A 179 -12.78 52.26 18.60
N ARG A 180 -11.56 52.78 18.42
CA ARG A 180 -10.68 53.25 19.49
C ARG A 180 -9.94 54.49 19.05
N ASN A 181 -9.76 55.46 19.98
CA ASN A 181 -9.09 56.73 19.73
C ASN A 181 -9.67 57.52 18.55
N ASN A 182 -10.96 57.43 18.32
CA ASN A 182 -11.70 58.09 17.23
C ASN A 182 -11.43 57.50 15.81
N GLU A 183 -10.85 56.28 15.72
CA GLU A 183 -10.54 55.58 14.49
C GLU A 183 -10.92 54.10 14.53
N LEU A 184 -11.16 53.53 13.36
CA LEU A 184 -11.37 52.09 13.22
C LEU A 184 -10.03 51.39 13.20
N GLN A 185 -9.88 50.38 14.08
CA GLN A 185 -8.66 49.62 14.20
C GLN A 185 -8.96 48.10 14.13
N TYR A 186 -8.08 47.35 13.46
CA TYR A 186 -8.03 45.92 13.61
C TYR A 186 -7.51 45.57 14.99
N HIS A 187 -8.20 44.73 15.70
CA HIS A 187 -7.78 44.19 16.99
C HIS A 187 -7.69 42.68 16.94
N LEU A 188 -6.56 42.13 17.29
CA LEU A 188 -6.37 40.71 17.47
C LEU A 188 -6.83 40.33 18.89
N THR A 189 -8.01 39.67 18.99
CA THR A 189 -8.63 39.32 20.29
C THR A 189 -7.67 38.50 21.16
N GLY A 190 -7.62 38.85 22.45
CA GLY A 190 -6.71 38.19 23.40
C GLY A 190 -5.25 38.75 23.39
N THR A 191 -4.99 39.80 22.64
CA THR A 191 -3.69 40.50 22.61
C THR A 191 -3.89 41.99 22.76
N ASP A 192 -2.81 42.75 22.99
CA ASP A 192 -2.82 44.22 22.96
C ASP A 192 -2.45 44.80 21.57
N PHE A 193 -2.59 43.97 20.52
CA PHE A 193 -2.27 44.39 19.16
C PHE A 193 -3.46 45.11 18.51
N TYR A 194 -3.21 46.34 18.04
CA TYR A 194 -4.13 47.19 17.31
C TYR A 194 -3.44 47.77 16.09
N GLU A 195 -4.09 47.79 14.95
CA GLU A 195 -3.60 48.36 13.69
C GLU A 195 -4.69 49.19 13.01
N GLU A 196 -4.38 50.35 12.50
CA GLU A 196 -5.35 51.24 11.83
C GLU A 196 -5.89 50.61 10.54
N VAL A 197 -7.22 50.76 10.32
CA VAL A 197 -7.84 50.35 9.07
C VAL A 197 -7.56 51.39 8.01
N THR A 198 -6.49 51.21 7.21
CA THR A 198 -6.17 52.08 6.08
C THR A 198 -6.93 51.65 4.84
N ASN A 199 -7.73 52.54 4.24
CA ASN A 199 -8.30 52.33 2.92
C ASN A 199 -7.22 52.56 1.87
N SER A 200 -6.91 51.51 1.08
CA SER A 200 -6.07 51.64 -0.11
C SER A 200 -6.93 52.02 -1.28
#